data_6b8a0ff8fdcb12627f79d1d1d76eaa28
#
_entry.id   6b8a0ff8fdcb12627f79d1d1d76eaa28
#
_cell.length_a   1.000
_cell.length_b   1.000
_cell.length_c   1.000
_cell.angle_alpha   90.00
_cell.angle_beta   90.00
_cell.angle_gamma   90.00
#
_symmetry.space_group_name_H-M   'P 1'
#
loop_
_entity.id
_entity.type
_entity.pdbx_description
1 polymer ?
#
loop_
_entity_poly.entity_id
_entity_poly.type
_entity_poly.pdbx_seq_one_letter_code
_entity_poly.pdbx_strand_id
1 'polypeptide(L)'
;LPGERIGYLVIPDEVDDFENVICAANVANRILGFVNAPSLMQLAVSKCLDATTDVAAYDANRKLLYNALTEYGFECAKPEGAFYLWVKAKEDDKAFVAKGKEFHILMVPGSAFMCPGYVRIAYCVDHAMIERSLPAFKKLAECYQ
;
A
#
# COMPACT_ATOMS: atom_id res chain seq x y z
N LEU A 1 -3.08 -4.37 -14.65
CA LEU A 1 -4.41 -4.29 -14.01
C LEU A 1 -4.35 -4.59 -12.49
N PRO A 2 -3.53 -3.88 -11.67
CA PRO A 2 -3.35 -4.24 -10.26
C PRO A 2 -4.63 -4.15 -9.42
N GLY A 3 -5.56 -3.26 -9.79
CA GLY A 3 -6.84 -3.06 -9.12
C GLY A 3 -7.81 -4.24 -9.25
N GLU A 4 -7.65 -5.06 -10.26
CA GLU A 4 -8.53 -6.21 -10.53
C GLU A 4 -8.24 -7.42 -9.62
N ARG A 5 -7.20 -7.34 -8.80
CA ARG A 5 -6.90 -8.27 -7.73
C ARG A 5 -6.82 -9.73 -8.20
N ILE A 6 -6.00 -10.00 -9.20
CA ILE A 6 -5.67 -11.34 -9.67
C ILE A 6 -4.18 -11.62 -9.44
N GLY A 7 -3.85 -12.82 -9.06
CA GLY A 7 -2.48 -13.28 -8.85
C GLY A 7 -2.35 -14.78 -9.07
N TYR A 8 -1.12 -15.26 -9.02
CA TYR A 8 -0.82 -16.68 -9.12
C TYR A 8 0.29 -17.06 -8.13
N LEU A 9 0.30 -18.31 -7.74
CA LEU A 9 1.35 -18.92 -6.96
C LEU A 9 2.04 -19.99 -7.82
N VAL A 10 3.35 -19.91 -7.91
CA VAL A 10 4.18 -20.95 -8.55
C VAL A 10 4.94 -21.69 -7.45
N ILE A 11 4.80 -22.99 -7.43
CA ILE A 11 5.54 -23.89 -6.54
C ILE A 11 6.41 -24.76 -7.43
N PRO A 12 7.76 -24.56 -7.43
CA PRO A 12 8.67 -25.41 -8.19
C PRO A 12 8.62 -26.85 -7.70
N ASP A 13 8.82 -27.82 -8.60
CA ASP A 13 8.78 -29.24 -8.29
C ASP A 13 10.00 -29.71 -7.46
N GLU A 14 11.06 -28.90 -7.40
CA GLU A 14 12.23 -29.13 -6.56
C GLU A 14 12.02 -28.77 -5.08
N VAL A 15 10.88 -28.20 -4.73
CA VAL A 15 10.57 -27.88 -3.33
C VAL A 15 10.41 -29.15 -2.50
N ASP A 16 11.03 -29.18 -1.34
CA ASP A 16 10.85 -30.28 -0.39
C ASP A 16 9.36 -30.50 -0.09
N ASP A 17 8.93 -31.77 -0.13
CA ASP A 17 7.55 -32.17 0.14
C ASP A 17 6.50 -31.52 -0.82
N PHE A 18 6.88 -31.35 -2.07
CA PHE A 18 6.13 -30.66 -3.14
C PHE A 18 4.63 -31.02 -3.19
N GLU A 19 4.30 -32.32 -3.16
CA GLU A 19 2.90 -32.79 -3.23
C GLU A 19 2.05 -32.27 -2.05
N ASN A 20 2.61 -32.28 -0.84
CA ASN A 20 1.90 -31.78 0.33
C ASN A 20 1.83 -30.24 0.33
N VAL A 21 2.86 -29.57 -0.18
CA VAL A 21 2.86 -28.09 -0.29
C VAL A 21 1.80 -27.64 -1.31
N ILE A 22 1.69 -28.29 -2.47
CA ILE A 22 0.61 -28.00 -3.44
C ILE A 22 -0.76 -28.30 -2.85
N CYS A 23 -0.91 -29.44 -2.17
CA CYS A 23 -2.18 -29.78 -1.54
C CYS A 23 -2.57 -28.75 -0.49
N ALA A 24 -1.64 -28.34 0.36
CA ALA A 24 -1.86 -27.31 1.38
C ALA A 24 -2.25 -25.94 0.75
N ALA A 25 -1.58 -25.53 -0.32
CA ALA A 25 -1.90 -24.30 -1.04
C ALA A 25 -3.31 -24.33 -1.64
N ASN A 26 -3.71 -25.45 -2.23
CA ASN A 26 -5.09 -25.64 -2.75
C ASN A 26 -6.15 -25.59 -1.64
N VAL A 27 -5.88 -26.22 -0.49
CA VAL A 27 -6.79 -26.19 0.67
C VAL A 27 -6.87 -24.77 1.21
N ALA A 28 -5.75 -24.05 1.34
CA ALA A 28 -5.72 -22.67 1.80
C ALA A 28 -6.54 -21.74 0.89
N ASN A 29 -6.40 -21.87 -0.44
CA ASN A 29 -7.21 -21.10 -1.40
C ASN A 29 -8.71 -21.35 -1.21
N ARG A 30 -9.13 -22.60 -0.96
CA ARG A 30 -10.55 -22.95 -0.72
C ARG A 30 -11.07 -22.37 0.58
N ILE A 31 -10.28 -22.49 1.67
CA ILE A 31 -10.66 -21.96 2.99
C ILE A 31 -10.80 -20.42 2.95
N LEU A 32 -9.93 -19.74 2.23
CA LEU A 32 -9.97 -18.28 2.03
C LEU A 32 -11.09 -17.83 1.07
N GLY A 33 -11.80 -18.76 0.42
CA GLY A 33 -12.93 -18.48 -0.45
C GLY A 33 -12.55 -18.06 -1.88
N PHE A 34 -11.28 -18.07 -2.25
CA PHE A 34 -10.84 -17.66 -3.59
C PHE A 34 -11.06 -18.73 -4.67
N VAL A 35 -10.86 -20.00 -4.34
CA VAL A 35 -11.00 -21.20 -5.17
C VAL A 35 -10.34 -21.11 -6.54
N ASN A 36 -10.87 -20.27 -7.45
CA ASN A 36 -10.31 -19.99 -8.79
C ASN A 36 -10.41 -18.51 -9.10
N ALA A 37 -9.43 -18.00 -9.89
CA ALA A 37 -9.54 -16.65 -10.42
C ALA A 37 -10.69 -16.55 -11.43
N PRO A 38 -11.45 -15.42 -11.49
CA PRO A 38 -12.51 -15.23 -12.47
C PRO A 38 -12.00 -15.40 -13.90
N SER A 39 -12.70 -16.17 -14.73
CA SER A 39 -12.27 -16.48 -16.11
C SER A 39 -12.09 -15.23 -16.98
N LEU A 40 -12.94 -14.23 -16.81
CA LEU A 40 -12.82 -12.94 -17.50
C LEU A 40 -11.47 -12.28 -17.18
N MET A 41 -11.06 -12.27 -15.92
CA MET A 41 -9.77 -11.69 -15.50
C MET A 41 -8.58 -12.50 -16.04
N GLN A 42 -8.68 -13.83 -16.09
CA GLN A 42 -7.65 -14.68 -16.71
C GLN A 42 -7.47 -14.33 -18.19
N LEU A 43 -8.56 -14.16 -18.94
CA LEU A 43 -8.53 -13.73 -20.35
C LEU A 43 -7.96 -12.32 -20.51
N ALA A 44 -8.34 -11.38 -19.65
CA ALA A 44 -7.81 -10.02 -19.67
C ALA A 44 -6.30 -10.01 -19.42
N VAL A 45 -5.82 -10.71 -18.38
CA VAL A 45 -4.39 -10.80 -18.04
C VAL A 45 -3.60 -11.45 -19.18
N SER A 46 -4.14 -12.49 -19.84
CA SER A 46 -3.46 -13.14 -20.98
C SER A 46 -3.17 -12.19 -22.16
N LYS A 47 -3.89 -11.05 -22.23
CA LYS A 47 -3.68 -10.00 -23.24
C LYS A 47 -2.77 -8.85 -22.75
N CYS A 48 -2.37 -8.89 -21.49
CA CYS A 48 -1.62 -7.82 -20.83
C CYS A 48 -0.32 -8.33 -20.18
N LEU A 49 0.22 -9.47 -20.62
CA LEU A 49 1.40 -10.08 -20.01
C LEU A 49 2.63 -9.17 -20.07
N ASP A 50 2.77 -8.41 -21.16
CA ASP A 50 3.88 -7.48 -21.36
C ASP A 50 3.56 -6.04 -20.90
N ALA A 51 2.35 -5.80 -20.35
CA ALA A 51 1.94 -4.49 -19.90
C ALA A 51 2.58 -4.15 -18.55
N THR A 52 3.10 -2.95 -18.43
CA THR A 52 3.64 -2.39 -17.19
C THR A 52 2.74 -1.29 -16.63
N THR A 53 2.89 -0.99 -15.35
CA THR A 53 2.26 0.17 -14.73
C THR A 53 3.07 1.44 -15.00
N ASP A 54 2.44 2.61 -14.93
CA ASP A 54 3.14 3.90 -15.04
C ASP A 54 3.95 4.18 -13.78
N VAL A 55 5.16 3.64 -13.75
CA VAL A 55 6.10 3.79 -12.62
C VAL A 55 6.51 5.25 -12.44
N ALA A 56 6.56 6.04 -13.54
CA ALA A 56 6.94 7.45 -13.48
C ALA A 56 5.89 8.28 -12.74
N ALA A 57 4.60 8.03 -12.97
CA ALA A 57 3.52 8.67 -12.22
C ALA A 57 3.58 8.34 -10.71
N TYR A 58 3.82 7.07 -10.36
CA TYR A 58 4.01 6.68 -8.96
C TYR A 58 5.22 7.36 -8.33
N ASP A 59 6.34 7.48 -9.05
CA ASP A 59 7.55 8.14 -8.56
C ASP A 59 7.34 9.64 -8.35
N ALA A 60 6.60 10.31 -9.24
CA ALA A 60 6.21 11.70 -9.08
C ALA A 60 5.39 11.90 -7.79
N ASN A 61 4.39 11.06 -7.58
CA ASN A 61 3.56 11.07 -6.37
C ASN A 61 4.39 10.82 -5.10
N ARG A 62 5.26 9.83 -5.15
CA ARG A 62 6.19 9.50 -4.05
C ARG A 62 7.06 10.71 -3.67
N LYS A 63 7.69 11.34 -4.66
CA LYS A 63 8.56 12.49 -4.45
C LYS A 63 7.80 13.68 -3.87
N LEU A 64 6.65 13.99 -4.45
CA LEU A 64 5.81 15.09 -3.99
C LEU A 64 5.42 14.91 -2.51
N LEU A 65 4.82 13.76 -2.17
CA LEU A 65 4.34 13.51 -0.81
C LEU A 65 5.50 13.41 0.19
N TYR A 66 6.55 12.65 -0.13
CA TYR A 66 7.72 12.48 0.76
C TYR A 66 8.39 13.80 1.07
N ASN A 67 8.67 14.62 0.06
CA ASN A 67 9.36 15.90 0.22
C ASN A 67 8.52 16.86 1.06
N ALA A 68 7.21 16.98 0.75
CA ALA A 68 6.33 17.87 1.48
C ALA A 68 6.20 17.47 2.97
N LEU A 69 5.98 16.18 3.25
CA LEU A 69 5.85 15.73 4.64
C LEU A 69 7.15 15.92 5.42
N THR A 70 8.30 15.67 4.80
CA THR A 70 9.61 15.91 5.41
C THR A 70 9.82 17.39 5.70
N GLU A 71 9.44 18.27 4.77
CA GLU A 71 9.51 19.74 4.96
C GLU A 71 8.59 20.20 6.11
N TYR A 72 7.43 19.58 6.29
CA TYR A 72 6.51 19.87 7.41
C TYR A 72 6.96 19.29 8.75
N GLY A 73 8.12 18.63 8.79
CA GLY A 73 8.72 18.09 10.01
C GLY A 73 8.24 16.70 10.42
N PHE A 74 7.63 15.94 9.49
CA PHE A 74 7.38 14.52 9.72
C PHE A 74 8.64 13.69 9.46
N GLU A 75 8.86 12.70 10.31
CA GLU A 75 9.90 11.70 10.12
C GLU A 75 9.33 10.59 9.22
N CYS A 76 9.81 10.51 7.98
CA CYS A 76 9.34 9.59 6.96
C CYS A 76 10.43 8.56 6.61
N ALA A 77 10.09 7.28 6.61
CA ALA A 77 10.94 6.28 5.98
C ALA A 77 10.97 6.53 4.46
N LYS A 78 12.19 6.70 3.89
CA LYS A 78 12.32 6.93 2.44
C LYS A 78 11.90 5.69 1.68
N PRO A 79 10.82 5.73 0.87
CA PRO A 79 10.37 4.54 0.16
C PRO A 79 11.25 4.30 -1.06
N GLU A 80 11.74 3.06 -1.18
CA GLU A 80 12.54 2.60 -2.33
C GLU A 80 11.72 1.78 -3.32
N GLY A 81 10.47 1.47 -2.99
CA GLY A 81 9.55 0.70 -3.83
C GLY A 81 8.12 0.74 -3.32
N ALA A 82 7.24 -0.02 -3.96
CA ALA A 82 5.81 -0.08 -3.71
C ALA A 82 5.13 1.30 -3.87
N PHE A 83 4.04 1.54 -3.16
CA PHE A 83 3.26 2.79 -3.27
C PHE A 83 2.73 3.25 -1.90
N TYR A 84 3.48 2.93 -0.84
CA TYR A 84 3.17 3.33 0.52
C TYR A 84 4.32 4.11 1.14
N LEU A 85 3.99 5.14 1.89
CA LEU A 85 4.90 5.90 2.73
C LEU A 85 4.64 5.54 4.19
N TRP A 86 5.70 5.22 4.93
CA TRP A 86 5.68 5.07 6.37
C TRP A 86 6.11 6.36 7.02
N VAL A 87 5.24 6.88 7.86
CA VAL A 87 5.45 8.13 8.60
C VAL A 87 5.39 7.83 10.09
N LYS A 88 6.39 8.27 10.84
CA LYS A 88 6.39 8.15 12.29
C LYS A 88 5.28 9.01 12.88
N ALA A 89 4.41 8.41 13.63
CA ALA A 89 3.35 9.12 14.33
C ALA A 89 3.94 10.06 15.39
N LYS A 90 3.31 11.21 15.59
CA LYS A 90 3.73 12.21 16.60
C LYS A 90 3.23 11.85 18.01
N GLU A 91 2.36 10.87 18.10
CA GLU A 91 1.79 10.31 19.32
C GLU A 91 1.43 8.83 19.10
N ASP A 92 0.58 8.21 19.90
CA ASP A 92 0.02 6.88 19.61
C ASP A 92 -0.54 6.83 18.18
N ASP A 93 -0.22 5.77 17.42
CA ASP A 93 -0.54 5.69 15.99
C ASP A 93 -2.05 5.73 15.69
N LYS A 94 -2.89 5.21 16.60
CA LYS A 94 -4.34 5.28 16.46
C LYS A 94 -4.88 6.67 16.78
N ALA A 95 -4.32 7.32 17.81
CA ALA A 95 -4.66 8.70 18.15
C ALA A 95 -4.25 9.65 17.01
N PHE A 96 -3.05 9.46 16.44
CA PHE A 96 -2.58 10.24 15.31
C PHE A 96 -3.47 10.04 14.06
N VAL A 97 -3.92 8.82 13.78
CA VAL A 97 -4.90 8.55 12.71
C VAL A 97 -6.24 9.24 12.98
N ALA A 98 -6.73 9.21 14.24
CA ALA A 98 -7.95 9.92 14.61
C ALA A 98 -7.81 11.42 14.41
N LYS A 99 -6.69 12.01 14.82
CA LYS A 99 -6.37 13.43 14.59
C LYS A 99 -6.31 13.78 13.11
N GLY A 100 -5.68 12.92 12.27
CA GLY A 100 -5.64 13.11 10.82
C GLY A 100 -7.04 13.20 10.18
N LYS A 101 -8.01 12.43 10.69
CA LYS A 101 -9.39 12.47 10.18
C LYS A 101 -10.07 13.83 10.37
N GLU A 102 -9.72 14.59 11.41
CA GLU A 102 -10.23 15.95 11.61
C GLU A 102 -9.84 16.89 10.45
N PHE A 103 -8.75 16.58 9.77
CA PHE A 103 -8.25 17.29 8.59
C PHE A 103 -8.57 16.57 7.28
N HIS A 104 -9.48 15.57 7.29
CA HIS A 104 -9.85 14.74 6.15
C HIS A 104 -8.69 13.91 5.56
N ILE A 105 -7.69 13.60 6.38
CA ILE A 105 -6.57 12.73 6.00
C ILE A 105 -6.87 11.32 6.49
N LEU A 106 -6.91 10.36 5.56
CA LEU A 106 -7.10 8.94 5.86
C LEU A 106 -5.75 8.23 5.83
N MET A 107 -5.38 7.68 6.97
CA MET A 107 -4.15 6.91 7.16
C MET A 107 -4.49 5.57 7.81
N VAL A 108 -3.59 4.61 7.74
CA VAL A 108 -3.74 3.33 8.43
C VAL A 108 -2.72 3.25 9.56
N PRO A 109 -3.12 2.95 10.81
CA PRO A 109 -2.19 2.85 11.92
C PRO A 109 -1.22 1.68 11.71
N GLY A 110 0.04 1.89 12.04
CA GLY A 110 1.09 0.90 11.85
C GLY A 110 0.91 -0.33 12.74
N SER A 111 0.25 -0.18 13.89
CA SER A 111 -0.13 -1.31 14.75
C SER A 111 -0.96 -2.38 14.02
N ALA A 112 -1.71 -2.02 12.97
CA ALA A 112 -2.39 -2.99 12.10
C ALA A 112 -1.43 -3.86 11.26
N PHE A 113 -0.16 -3.49 11.19
CA PHE A 113 0.92 -4.16 10.45
C PHE A 113 2.09 -4.56 11.36
N MET A 114 1.87 -4.75 12.64
CA MET A 114 2.90 -5.06 13.64
C MET A 114 4.01 -4.00 13.73
N CYS A 115 3.70 -2.74 13.35
CA CYS A 115 4.64 -1.61 13.36
C CYS A 115 4.03 -0.41 14.13
N PRO A 116 3.82 -0.53 15.46
CA PRO A 116 3.25 0.54 16.27
C PRO A 116 4.14 1.78 16.25
N GLY A 117 3.53 2.96 16.43
CA GLY A 117 4.23 4.25 16.40
C GLY A 117 4.46 4.82 14.99
N TYR A 118 3.94 4.15 13.97
CA TYR A 118 3.97 4.62 12.58
C TYR A 118 2.56 4.66 11.99
N VAL A 119 2.39 5.39 10.90
CA VAL A 119 1.20 5.34 10.06
C VAL A 119 1.60 5.10 8.61
N ARG A 120 0.74 4.36 7.90
CA ARG A 120 0.91 4.08 6.48
C ARG A 120 0.02 4.99 5.65
N ILE A 121 0.61 5.67 4.67
CA ILE A 121 -0.07 6.54 3.71
C ILE A 121 0.14 5.97 2.31
N ALA A 122 -0.94 5.81 1.53
CA ALA A 122 -0.84 5.38 0.14
C ALA A 122 -0.64 6.60 -0.78
N TYR A 123 0.22 6.48 -1.78
CA TYR A 123 0.40 7.49 -2.83
C TYR A 123 0.02 6.98 -4.24
N CYS A 124 -0.67 5.83 -4.31
CA CYS A 124 -1.27 5.32 -5.55
C CYS A 124 -2.63 5.95 -5.84
N VAL A 125 -2.68 7.26 -5.85
CA VAL A 125 -3.86 8.08 -6.05
C VAL A 125 -3.57 9.13 -7.13
N ASP A 126 -4.61 9.85 -7.57
CA ASP A 126 -4.44 10.96 -8.51
C ASP A 126 -3.45 12.00 -7.97
N HIS A 127 -2.55 12.48 -8.82
CA HIS A 127 -1.52 13.46 -8.45
C HIS A 127 -2.12 14.73 -7.84
N ALA A 128 -3.18 15.25 -8.46
CA ALA A 128 -3.88 16.42 -7.97
C ALA A 128 -4.56 16.18 -6.61
N MET A 129 -4.90 14.94 -6.25
CA MET A 129 -5.39 14.63 -4.92
C MET A 129 -4.29 14.83 -3.88
N ILE A 130 -3.06 14.40 -4.16
CA ILE A 130 -1.92 14.62 -3.27
C ILE A 130 -1.70 16.12 -3.10
N GLU A 131 -1.60 16.89 -4.19
CA GLU A 131 -1.42 18.34 -4.14
C GLU A 131 -2.47 19.02 -3.25
N ARG A 132 -3.76 18.69 -3.44
CA ARG A 132 -4.86 19.23 -2.63
C ARG A 132 -4.79 18.84 -1.16
N SER A 133 -4.16 17.72 -0.83
CA SER A 133 -4.03 17.23 0.55
C SER A 133 -2.89 17.91 1.34
N LEU A 134 -1.88 18.47 0.67
CA LEU A 134 -0.70 19.03 1.32
C LEU A 134 -1.02 20.11 2.37
N PRO A 135 -1.95 21.05 2.14
CA PRO A 135 -2.33 22.04 3.17
C PRO A 135 -2.92 21.40 4.43
N ALA A 136 -3.63 20.28 4.29
CA ALA A 136 -4.18 19.54 5.43
C ALA A 136 -3.08 18.86 6.25
N PHE A 137 -2.09 18.26 5.59
CA PHE A 137 -0.91 17.71 6.26
C PHE A 137 -0.10 18.77 7.00
N LYS A 138 0.04 19.96 6.41
CA LYS A 138 0.70 21.10 7.08
C LYS A 138 -0.02 21.49 8.37
N LYS A 139 -1.34 21.64 8.32
CA LYS A 139 -2.15 21.92 9.51
C LYS A 139 -2.06 20.82 10.57
N LEU A 140 -2.03 19.55 10.14
CA LEU A 140 -1.82 18.44 11.05
C LEU A 140 -0.44 18.53 11.73
N ALA A 141 0.62 18.88 10.99
CA ALA A 141 1.96 19.07 11.56
C ALA A 141 1.98 20.19 12.61
N GLU A 142 1.31 21.31 12.36
CA GLU A 142 1.22 22.48 13.28
C GLU A 142 0.57 22.12 14.62
N CYS A 143 -0.24 21.07 14.69
CA CYS A 143 -0.81 20.60 15.96
C CYS A 143 0.23 19.96 16.90
N TYR A 144 1.43 19.67 16.43
CA TYR A 144 2.48 18.96 17.18
C TYR A 144 3.82 19.73 17.26
N GLN A 145 3.79 21.01 16.94
CA GLN A 145 4.93 21.94 17.08
C GLN A 145 4.96 22.61 18.44
#